data_23e57dd37e9418d6019bbcf762db1cf2
#
_entry.id   23e57dd37e9418d6019bbcf762db1cf2
#
_cell.length_a   1.000
_cell.length_b   1.000
_cell.length_c   1.000
_cell.angle_alpha   90.00
_cell.angle_beta   90.00
_cell.angle_gamma   90.00
#
_symmetry.space_group_name_H-M   'P 1'
#
loop_
_entity.id
_entity.type
_entity.pdbx_description
1 polymer ?
#
loop_
_entity_poly.entity_id
_entity_poly.type
_entity_poly.pdbx_seq_one_letter_code
_entity_poly.pdbx_strand_id
1 'polypeptide(L)'
;MLCAIPHFGISQTKKTGIRFFSGGWKEVLIEAKRENKAIFFDAYASWCGPCKAMDSLVYTDPKAAAYFNKRYICFRIDMEKGEGPDLAKKYPSIDGYPSLLFFGSDGHLIKTILGSRTVAVLIAEAKYALLN
;
A
#
# COMPACT_ATOMS: atom_id res chain seq x y z
N MET A 1 -25.70 27.85 7.31
CA MET A 1 -25.37 27.58 7.08
C MET A 1 -24.53 27.03 6.55
N LEU A 2 -24.19 26.97 6.40
CA LEU A 2 -23.47 26.62 5.97
C LEU A 2 -23.05 25.68 5.60
N CYS A 3 -23.08 25.29 5.68
CA CYS A 3 -22.86 24.17 5.43
C CYS A 3 -22.62 23.71 4.24
N ALA A 4 -22.57 24.00 3.51
CA ALA A 4 -22.26 23.66 2.18
C ALA A 4 -21.02 22.88 2.03
N ILE A 5 -20.20 23.00 2.97
CA ILE A 5 -18.94 22.38 2.92
C ILE A 5 -18.99 20.90 2.73
N PRO A 6 -19.90 20.22 3.29
CA PRO A 6 -19.95 18.76 3.17
C PRO A 6 -19.88 18.26 1.76
N HIS A 7 -20.22 19.10 0.84
CA HIS A 7 -20.23 18.65 -0.53
C HIS A 7 -18.91 18.09 -0.97
N PHE A 8 -17.86 18.65 -0.46
CA PHE A 8 -16.56 18.21 -0.90
C PHE A 8 -16.31 16.80 -0.51
N GLY A 9 -16.65 16.47 0.69
CA GLY A 9 -16.45 15.13 1.14
C GLY A 9 -17.19 14.16 0.26
N ILE A 10 -18.33 14.55 -0.20
CA ILE A 10 -19.11 13.67 -1.01
C ILE A 10 -18.40 13.28 -2.28
N SER A 11 -17.76 14.23 -2.91
CA SER A 11 -17.11 13.93 -4.18
C SER A 11 -16.00 12.91 -3.98
N GLN A 12 -15.48 12.80 -2.78
CA GLN A 12 -14.41 11.85 -2.55
C GLN A 12 -14.90 10.48 -2.19
N THR A 13 -16.16 10.33 -1.92
CA THR A 13 -16.71 9.03 -1.61
C THR A 13 -16.63 8.08 -2.78
N LYS A 14 -16.31 8.57 -3.95
CA LYS A 14 -16.17 7.71 -5.10
C LYS A 14 -14.98 6.79 -5.02
N LYS A 15 -14.03 7.10 -4.19
CA LYS A 15 -12.88 6.24 -4.04
C LYS A 15 -13.23 5.10 -3.11
N THR A 16 -13.31 3.91 -3.67
CA THR A 16 -13.80 2.75 -2.95
C THR A 16 -12.73 1.73 -2.61
N GLY A 17 -11.56 1.86 -3.17
CA GLY A 17 -10.50 0.90 -2.96
C GLY A 17 -9.52 1.31 -1.87
N ILE A 18 -8.42 0.59 -1.83
CA ILE A 18 -7.29 0.95 -0.97
C ILE A 18 -6.80 2.34 -1.37
N ARG A 19 -6.61 3.20 -0.39
CA ARG A 19 -6.07 4.53 -0.61
C ARG A 19 -4.56 4.48 -0.46
N PHE A 20 -3.86 4.73 -1.56
CA PHE A 20 -2.41 4.78 -1.52
C PHE A 20 -1.94 6.18 -1.21
N PHE A 21 -0.96 6.27 -0.32
CA PHE A 21 -0.43 7.54 0.17
C PHE A 21 0.16 8.36 -0.98
N SER A 22 -0.15 9.64 -1.00
CA SER A 22 0.37 10.56 -2.01
C SER A 22 1.61 11.25 -1.44
N GLY A 23 2.77 10.86 -1.96
CA GLY A 23 4.05 11.38 -1.47
C GLY A 23 5.13 10.35 -1.67
N GLY A 24 6.33 10.65 -1.20
CA GLY A 24 7.47 9.76 -1.34
C GLY A 24 7.64 8.85 -0.15
N TRP A 25 8.65 7.99 -0.24
CA TRP A 25 8.90 7.00 0.81
C TRP A 25 9.22 7.64 2.15
N LYS A 26 9.99 8.73 2.12
CA LYS A 26 10.33 9.41 3.37
C LYS A 26 9.08 9.90 4.11
N GLU A 27 8.14 10.47 3.36
CA GLU A 27 6.90 10.94 3.95
C GLU A 27 6.05 9.78 4.50
N VAL A 28 6.07 8.65 3.82
CA VAL A 28 5.38 7.46 4.29
C VAL A 28 5.92 7.03 5.65
N LEU A 29 7.24 7.00 5.78
CA LEU A 29 7.88 6.60 7.04
C LEU A 29 7.50 7.56 8.17
N ILE A 30 7.47 8.85 7.89
CA ILE A 30 7.08 9.86 8.88
C ILE A 30 5.61 9.66 9.29
N GLU A 31 4.74 9.48 8.32
CA GLU A 31 3.31 9.33 8.59
C GLU A 31 3.02 8.05 9.38
N ALA A 32 3.68 6.96 9.02
CA ALA A 32 3.50 5.69 9.72
C ALA A 32 3.88 5.82 11.19
N LYS A 33 4.98 6.48 11.46
CA LYS A 33 5.42 6.69 12.83
C LYS A 33 4.45 7.60 13.58
N ARG A 34 4.01 8.68 12.93
CA ARG A 34 3.09 9.64 13.54
C ARG A 34 1.76 8.98 13.91
N GLU A 35 1.24 8.12 13.04
CA GLU A 35 -0.05 7.47 13.28
C GLU A 35 0.08 6.12 13.97
N ASN A 36 1.30 5.67 14.21
CA ASN A 36 1.57 4.35 14.77
C ASN A 36 0.88 3.25 13.95
N LYS A 37 1.04 3.32 12.66
CA LYS A 37 0.50 2.33 11.73
C LYS A 37 1.62 1.64 10.98
N ALA A 38 1.44 0.35 10.73
CA ALA A 38 2.33 -0.41 9.87
C ALA A 38 2.20 0.09 8.43
N ILE A 39 3.12 -0.32 7.58
CA ILE A 39 3.17 0.11 6.18
C ILE A 39 2.98 -1.11 5.28
N PHE A 40 2.13 -0.98 4.28
CA PHE A 40 2.01 -1.91 3.17
C PHE A 40 2.58 -1.23 1.94
N PHE A 41 3.55 -1.87 1.30
CA PHE A 41 4.29 -1.31 0.18
C PHE A 41 4.14 -2.23 -1.02
N ASP A 42 3.52 -1.74 -2.08
CA ASP A 42 3.36 -2.46 -3.35
C ASP A 42 4.40 -1.96 -4.34
N ALA A 43 5.42 -2.79 -4.56
CA ALA A 43 6.46 -2.51 -5.54
C ALA A 43 6.05 -3.11 -6.88
N TYR A 44 5.75 -2.25 -7.85
CA TYR A 44 5.24 -2.71 -9.14
C TYR A 44 6.06 -2.17 -10.30
N ALA A 45 5.76 -2.66 -11.49
CA ALA A 45 6.27 -2.10 -12.74
C ALA A 45 5.09 -1.92 -13.69
N SER A 46 5.16 -0.91 -14.55
CA SER A 46 4.04 -0.57 -15.42
C SER A 46 3.69 -1.67 -16.42
N TRP A 47 4.65 -2.52 -16.77
CA TRP A 47 4.46 -3.60 -17.75
C TRP A 47 4.00 -4.91 -17.10
N CYS A 48 3.88 -4.95 -15.81
CA CYS A 48 3.66 -6.19 -15.06
C CYS A 48 2.19 -6.58 -15.08
N GLY A 49 1.85 -7.69 -15.71
CA GLY A 49 0.49 -8.20 -15.77
C GLY A 49 -0.13 -8.51 -14.42
N PRO A 50 0.55 -9.30 -13.56
CA PRO A 50 0.01 -9.60 -12.22
C PRO A 50 -0.18 -8.35 -11.37
N CYS A 51 0.63 -7.31 -11.57
CA CYS A 51 0.45 -6.04 -10.87
C CYS A 51 -0.87 -5.38 -11.28
N LYS A 52 -1.15 -5.38 -12.58
CA LYS A 52 -2.40 -4.82 -13.10
C LYS A 52 -3.61 -5.61 -12.62
N ALA A 53 -3.47 -6.92 -12.52
CA ALA A 53 -4.55 -7.76 -12.00
C ALA A 53 -4.86 -7.39 -10.54
N MET A 54 -3.84 -7.15 -9.73
CA MET A 54 -4.09 -6.72 -8.36
C MET A 54 -4.75 -5.35 -8.31
N ASP A 55 -4.38 -4.44 -9.21
CA ASP A 55 -5.01 -3.13 -9.26
C ASP A 55 -6.52 -3.24 -9.47
N SER A 56 -6.96 -4.11 -10.38
CA SER A 56 -8.37 -4.20 -10.72
C SER A 56 -9.16 -5.17 -9.85
N LEU A 57 -8.52 -6.22 -9.31
CA LEU A 57 -9.26 -7.28 -8.62
C LEU A 57 -9.08 -7.28 -7.11
N VAL A 58 -7.98 -6.72 -6.62
CA VAL A 58 -7.67 -6.78 -5.19
C VAL A 58 -7.78 -5.40 -4.54
N TYR A 59 -7.10 -4.42 -5.11
CA TYR A 59 -7.05 -3.10 -4.47
C TYR A 59 -8.36 -2.33 -4.56
N THR A 60 -9.26 -2.74 -5.43
CA THR A 60 -10.59 -2.15 -5.54
C THR A 60 -11.62 -2.85 -4.67
N ASP A 61 -11.25 -3.97 -4.06
CA ASP A 61 -12.20 -4.77 -3.28
C ASP A 61 -12.54 -4.07 -1.96
N PRO A 62 -13.85 -3.98 -1.60
CA PRO A 62 -14.25 -3.29 -0.38
C PRO A 62 -13.70 -3.91 0.91
N LYS A 63 -13.51 -5.22 0.94
CA LYS A 63 -12.98 -5.89 2.13
C LYS A 63 -11.50 -5.55 2.31
N ALA A 64 -10.75 -5.55 1.21
CA ALA A 64 -9.35 -5.16 1.25
C ALA A 64 -9.24 -3.70 1.68
N ALA A 65 -10.05 -2.82 1.09
CA ALA A 65 -10.03 -1.41 1.42
C ALA A 65 -10.35 -1.18 2.90
N ALA A 66 -11.39 -1.83 3.41
CA ALA A 66 -11.78 -1.64 4.80
C ALA A 66 -10.66 -2.05 5.75
N TYR A 67 -9.98 -3.15 5.46
CA TYR A 67 -8.92 -3.63 6.31
C TYR A 67 -7.68 -2.75 6.23
N PHE A 68 -7.18 -2.53 5.02
CA PHE A 68 -5.91 -1.83 4.82
C PHE A 68 -6.00 -0.34 5.14
N ASN A 69 -7.08 0.33 4.74
CA ASN A 69 -7.19 1.77 4.98
C ASN A 69 -7.22 2.10 6.47
N LYS A 70 -7.70 1.18 7.29
CA LYS A 70 -7.77 1.42 8.71
C LYS A 70 -6.44 1.12 9.42
N ARG A 71 -5.74 0.09 8.98
CA ARG A 71 -4.61 -0.46 9.74
C ARG A 71 -3.24 -0.15 9.19
N TYR A 72 -3.18 0.28 7.95
CA TYR A 72 -1.89 0.47 7.25
C TYR A 72 -1.81 1.84 6.62
N ILE A 73 -0.60 2.35 6.54
CA ILE A 73 -0.28 3.37 5.54
C ILE A 73 0.09 2.58 4.29
N CYS A 74 -0.67 2.75 3.23
CA CYS A 74 -0.44 2.00 1.99
C CYS A 74 0.31 2.86 1.00
N PHE A 75 1.38 2.30 0.44
CA PHE A 75 2.25 3.00 -0.49
C PHE A 75 2.50 2.10 -1.69
N ARG A 76 2.58 2.70 -2.87
CA ARG A 76 2.94 1.96 -4.06
C ARG A 76 3.80 2.83 -4.95
N ILE A 77 4.72 2.20 -5.66
CA ILE A 77 5.57 2.93 -6.57
C ILE A 77 5.99 2.03 -7.73
N ASP A 78 6.12 2.65 -8.90
CA ASP A 78 6.74 2.02 -10.06
C ASP A 78 8.25 1.94 -9.78
N MET A 79 8.75 0.73 -9.65
CA MET A 79 10.14 0.52 -9.24
C MET A 79 11.15 0.92 -10.31
N GLU A 80 10.67 1.23 -11.51
CA GLU A 80 11.54 1.66 -12.59
C GLU A 80 11.52 3.16 -12.80
N LYS A 81 10.77 3.90 -11.97
CA LYS A 81 10.63 5.35 -12.12
C LYS A 81 10.82 6.04 -10.78
N GLY A 82 11.12 7.34 -10.84
CA GLY A 82 11.25 8.16 -9.64
C GLY A 82 12.24 7.59 -8.66
N GLU A 83 11.85 7.46 -7.41
CA GLU A 83 12.73 6.91 -6.38
C GLU A 83 12.75 5.38 -6.38
N GLY A 84 12.01 4.74 -7.30
CA GLY A 84 11.96 3.27 -7.37
C GLY A 84 13.33 2.60 -7.43
N PRO A 85 14.23 3.01 -8.34
CA PRO A 85 15.55 2.38 -8.41
C PRO A 85 16.36 2.47 -7.11
N ASP A 86 16.25 3.58 -6.38
CA ASP A 86 16.95 3.72 -5.11
C ASP A 86 16.34 2.80 -4.05
N LEU A 87 15.03 2.66 -4.06
CA LEU A 87 14.35 1.76 -3.13
C LEU A 87 14.67 0.30 -3.43
N ALA A 88 14.84 -0.04 -4.70
CA ALA A 88 15.25 -1.39 -5.07
C ALA A 88 16.62 -1.73 -4.51
N LYS A 89 17.53 -0.77 -4.47
CA LYS A 89 18.84 -0.98 -3.87
C LYS A 89 18.75 -1.10 -2.36
N LYS A 90 17.88 -0.30 -1.76
CA LYS A 90 17.75 -0.28 -0.31
C LYS A 90 17.08 -1.56 0.20
N TYR A 91 16.17 -2.13 -0.57
CA TYR A 91 15.42 -3.31 -0.17
C TYR A 91 15.62 -4.43 -1.20
N PRO A 92 16.77 -5.14 -1.11
CA PRO A 92 17.10 -6.14 -2.13
C PRO A 92 16.17 -7.36 -2.14
N SER A 93 15.28 -7.48 -1.15
CA SER A 93 14.25 -8.52 -1.21
C SER A 93 13.22 -8.25 -2.30
N ILE A 94 13.21 -7.05 -2.87
CA ILE A 94 12.39 -6.76 -4.04
C ILE A 94 13.10 -7.38 -5.25
N ASP A 95 12.68 -8.59 -5.60
CA ASP A 95 13.35 -9.40 -6.62
C ASP A 95 12.39 -9.80 -7.72
N GLY A 96 11.42 -8.98 -8.01
CA GLY A 96 10.42 -9.22 -9.03
C GLY A 96 9.16 -8.44 -8.72
N TYR A 97 8.17 -8.51 -9.60
CA TYR A 97 6.97 -7.70 -9.47
C TYR A 97 5.71 -8.53 -9.63
N PRO A 98 4.69 -8.24 -8.83
CA PRO A 98 4.74 -7.31 -7.71
C PRO A 98 5.50 -7.91 -6.54
N SER A 99 6.20 -7.05 -5.80
CA SER A 99 6.70 -7.42 -4.49
C SER A 99 5.88 -6.67 -3.47
N LEU A 100 5.36 -7.39 -2.50
CA LEU A 100 4.48 -6.84 -1.48
C LEU A 100 5.24 -6.86 -0.16
N LEU A 101 5.53 -5.69 0.37
CA LEU A 101 6.36 -5.57 1.57
C LEU A 101 5.52 -5.05 2.72
N PHE A 102 5.79 -5.58 3.91
CA PHE A 102 5.15 -5.13 5.14
C PHE A 102 6.22 -4.60 6.07
N PHE A 103 6.00 -3.39 6.58
CA PHE A 103 6.93 -2.74 7.51
C PHE A 103 6.19 -2.41 8.80
N GLY A 104 6.93 -2.39 9.90
CA GLY A 104 6.39 -1.87 11.15
C GLY A 104 6.28 -0.36 11.12
N SER A 105 5.60 0.21 12.11
CA SER A 105 5.42 1.66 12.18
C SER A 105 6.73 2.41 12.37
N ASP A 106 7.77 1.72 12.81
CA ASP A 106 9.11 2.29 12.97
C ASP A 106 9.94 2.16 11.69
N GLY A 107 9.38 1.58 10.64
CA GLY A 107 10.06 1.46 9.36
C GLY A 107 10.89 0.21 9.16
N HIS A 108 10.91 -0.72 10.12
CA HIS A 108 11.65 -1.96 9.90
C HIS A 108 10.87 -2.90 8.98
N LEU A 109 11.57 -3.58 8.10
CA LEU A 109 10.96 -4.55 7.19
C LEU A 109 10.58 -5.82 7.93
N ILE A 110 9.32 -6.22 7.84
CA ILE A 110 8.81 -7.43 8.48
C ILE A 110 8.82 -8.61 7.51
N LYS A 111 8.31 -8.38 6.29
CA LYS A 111 8.12 -9.47 5.35
C LYS A 111 8.06 -8.96 3.92
N THR A 112 8.60 -9.74 2.98
CA THR A 112 8.46 -9.51 1.55
C THR A 112 7.78 -10.72 0.93
N ILE A 113 6.77 -10.48 0.11
CA ILE A 113 6.05 -11.51 -0.62
C ILE A 113 6.22 -11.21 -2.10
N LEU A 114 6.68 -12.19 -2.87
CA LEU A 114 6.79 -12.04 -4.31
C LEU A 114 5.56 -12.61 -4.99
N GLY A 115 4.97 -11.83 -5.87
CA GLY A 115 3.83 -12.25 -6.68
C GLY A 115 2.50 -11.78 -6.12
N SER A 116 1.47 -11.91 -6.95
CA SER A 116 0.13 -11.46 -6.60
C SER A 116 -0.52 -12.36 -5.56
N ARG A 117 -1.48 -11.80 -4.84
CA ARG A 117 -2.27 -12.53 -3.84
C ARG A 117 -3.74 -12.17 -4.02
N THR A 118 -4.61 -13.10 -3.66
CA THR A 118 -6.04 -12.82 -3.60
C THR A 118 -6.34 -11.93 -2.41
N VAL A 119 -7.55 -11.35 -2.39
CA VAL A 119 -7.98 -10.49 -1.28
C VAL A 119 -7.85 -11.22 0.05
N ALA A 120 -8.38 -12.44 0.13
CA ALA A 120 -8.37 -13.20 1.38
C ALA A 120 -6.95 -13.48 1.87
N VAL A 121 -6.09 -13.90 0.95
CA VAL A 121 -4.70 -14.23 1.31
C VAL A 121 -3.94 -12.97 1.69
N LEU A 122 -4.14 -11.88 0.96
CA LEU A 122 -3.46 -10.62 1.27
C LEU A 122 -3.85 -10.12 2.67
N ILE A 123 -5.12 -10.18 3.00
CA ILE A 123 -5.57 -9.80 4.34
C ILE A 123 -4.96 -10.70 5.41
N ALA A 124 -4.88 -12.01 5.14
CA ALA A 124 -4.27 -12.93 6.10
C ALA A 124 -2.80 -12.61 6.32
N GLU A 125 -2.06 -12.31 5.25
CA GLU A 125 -0.66 -11.92 5.37
C GLU A 125 -0.51 -10.63 6.16
N ALA A 126 -1.40 -9.67 5.91
CA ALA A 126 -1.38 -8.40 6.62
C ALA A 126 -1.65 -8.58 8.11
N LYS A 127 -2.61 -9.43 8.45
CA LYS A 127 -2.90 -9.74 9.85
C LYS A 127 -1.69 -10.37 10.55
N TYR A 128 -1.05 -11.30 9.85
CA TYR A 128 0.12 -11.98 10.41
C TYR A 128 1.26 -10.99 10.62
N ALA A 129 1.47 -10.08 9.68
CA ALA A 129 2.52 -9.08 9.80
C ALA A 129 2.33 -8.19 11.03
N LEU A 130 1.09 -7.89 11.40
CA LEU A 130 0.82 -7.05 12.57
C LEU A 130 1.18 -7.72 13.90
N LEU A 131 1.39 -9.03 13.89
CA LEU A 131 1.80 -9.75 15.10
C LEU A 131 3.30 -9.57 15.38
N ASN A 132 4.02 -9.01 14.45
CA ASN A 132 5.44 -8.77 14.58
C ASN A 132 5.72 -7.26 14.71
#